data_ca94fbacbbdad4b56c7071f213df5a1c
#
_entry.id   ca94fbacbbdad4b56c7071f213df5a1c
#
_cell.length_a   1.000
_cell.length_b   1.000
_cell.length_c   1.000
_cell.angle_alpha   90.00
_cell.angle_beta   90.00
_cell.angle_gamma   90.00
#
_symmetry.space_group_name_H-M   'P 1'
#
loop_
_entity.id
_entity.type
_entity.pdbx_description
1 polymer ?
#
loop_
_entity_poly.entity_id
_entity_poly.type
_entity_poly.pdbx_seq_one_letter_code
_entity_poly.pdbx_strand_id
1 'polypeptide(L)'
;VCSSDLDVIRTCVSLMALEDKDTKDNSPKANMRKAMRIFAKTPTAVAAYFRTRKGKSIIAPSKKLSFSENFFKMMFNKVPDKEIVRAFDISLILYAEHSFNVSTFTARTITSSLSDLHGAITGAIASLKGPLHGGANEAVMHMMKEIGKPEKAKAWIENALNKKKVVMGFGHRVYRTGDSRVPTMKHYMFKVAKLLKKEKYTRMYETLEKVMLQRKNIHPNVDFPCGPTYYMMGIDIDFYTPIFVMSRITGWSAHIMEQHASNKLIRPLSKYRGAEVREVMLLNQR
;
A
#
# COMPACT_ATOMS: atom_id res chain seq x y z
N VAL A 1 -8.33 22.33 -1.87
CA VAL A 1 -8.53 20.96 -2.34
C VAL A 1 -7.35 20.15 -1.85
N CYS A 2 -7.52 19.41 -0.76
CA CYS A 2 -6.53 18.42 -0.36
C CYS A 2 -6.63 17.26 -1.35
N SER A 3 -5.80 17.26 -2.41
CA SER A 3 -5.56 16.06 -3.17
C SER A 3 -4.94 15.04 -2.23
N SER A 4 -5.44 13.80 -2.22
CA SER A 4 -4.81 12.77 -1.42
C SER A 4 -3.39 12.54 -1.95
N ASP A 5 -2.46 12.20 -1.07
CA ASP A 5 -1.06 11.95 -1.44
C ASP A 5 -0.94 10.91 -2.55
N LEU A 6 -1.87 9.94 -2.60
CA LEU A 6 -1.97 8.95 -3.67
C LEU A 6 -2.38 9.52 -5.03
N ASP A 7 -3.20 10.59 -5.08
CA ASP A 7 -3.60 11.21 -6.34
C ASP A 7 -2.38 11.84 -7.03
N VAL A 8 -1.48 12.44 -6.25
CA VAL A 8 -0.22 12.97 -6.78
C VAL A 8 0.65 11.86 -7.35
N ILE A 9 0.86 10.77 -6.60
CA ILE A 9 1.71 9.66 -7.05
C ILE A 9 1.10 8.97 -8.28
N ARG A 10 -0.21 8.77 -8.30
CA ARG A 10 -0.93 8.21 -9.45
C ARG A 10 -0.73 9.08 -10.71
N THR A 11 -0.86 10.40 -10.58
CA THR A 11 -0.65 11.36 -11.65
C THR A 11 0.81 11.35 -12.12
N CYS A 12 1.77 11.31 -11.20
CA CYS A 12 3.18 11.19 -11.55
C CYS A 12 3.48 9.94 -12.37
N VAL A 13 2.94 8.77 -11.97
CA VAL A 13 3.14 7.53 -12.73
C VAL A 13 2.53 7.61 -14.12
N SER A 14 1.33 8.19 -14.25
CA SER A 14 0.69 8.41 -15.55
C SER A 14 1.52 9.35 -16.44
N LEU A 15 2.04 10.45 -15.89
CA LEU A 15 2.89 11.39 -16.62
C LEU A 15 4.21 10.77 -17.06
N MET A 16 4.78 9.83 -16.30
CA MET A 16 6.01 9.13 -16.72
C MET A 16 5.86 8.43 -18.08
N ALA A 17 4.66 8.03 -18.45
CA ALA A 17 4.38 7.41 -19.75
C ALA A 17 4.66 8.34 -20.94
N LEU A 18 4.51 9.65 -20.76
CA LEU A 18 4.72 10.63 -21.84
C LEU A 18 6.19 10.74 -22.26
N GLU A 19 7.10 10.53 -21.32
CA GLU A 19 8.54 10.63 -21.54
C GLU A 19 9.22 9.27 -21.76
N ASP A 20 8.51 8.16 -21.50
CA ASP A 20 9.09 6.83 -21.60
C ASP A 20 9.06 6.33 -23.06
N LYS A 21 10.23 6.25 -23.67
CA LYS A 21 10.40 5.81 -25.06
C LYS A 21 9.91 4.37 -25.32
N ASP A 22 9.83 3.55 -24.28
CA ASP A 22 9.36 2.16 -24.37
C ASP A 22 7.83 2.03 -24.14
N THR A 23 7.08 3.13 -23.95
CA THR A 23 5.66 3.09 -23.53
C THR A 23 4.82 2.16 -24.40
N LYS A 24 4.98 2.23 -25.74
CA LYS A 24 4.22 1.45 -26.72
C LYS A 24 4.73 0.01 -26.90
N ASP A 25 5.90 -0.33 -26.38
CA ASP A 25 6.49 -1.66 -26.49
C ASP A 25 6.17 -2.51 -25.24
N ASN A 26 5.35 -3.55 -25.43
CA ASN A 26 4.97 -4.49 -24.36
C ASN A 26 5.83 -5.76 -24.35
N SER A 27 6.96 -5.78 -25.06
CA SER A 27 7.90 -6.90 -24.98
C SER A 27 8.45 -7.08 -23.54
N PRO A 28 8.84 -8.31 -23.15
CA PRO A 28 9.37 -8.56 -21.79
C PRO A 28 10.54 -7.66 -21.43
N LYS A 29 11.45 -7.39 -22.37
CA LYS A 29 12.61 -6.52 -22.16
C LYS A 29 12.21 -5.05 -21.96
N ALA A 30 11.26 -4.54 -22.75
CA ALA A 30 10.76 -3.18 -22.60
C ALA A 30 9.96 -3.02 -21.30
N ASN A 31 9.11 -3.97 -20.97
CA ASN A 31 8.37 -3.96 -19.69
C ASN A 31 9.31 -3.98 -18.48
N MET A 32 10.37 -4.75 -18.50
CA MET A 32 11.37 -4.74 -17.43
C MET A 32 12.04 -3.36 -17.29
N ARG A 33 12.44 -2.71 -18.40
CA ARG A 33 13.02 -1.36 -18.36
C ARG A 33 12.03 -0.31 -17.84
N LYS A 34 10.76 -0.38 -18.27
CA LYS A 34 9.67 0.48 -17.76
C LYS A 34 9.46 0.29 -16.26
N ALA A 35 9.36 -0.96 -15.80
CA ALA A 35 9.19 -1.31 -14.40
C ALA A 35 10.33 -0.75 -13.53
N MET A 36 11.58 -0.91 -13.97
CA MET A 36 12.75 -0.37 -13.27
C MET A 36 12.72 1.17 -13.19
N ARG A 37 12.32 1.85 -14.29
CA ARG A 37 12.21 3.32 -14.28
C ARG A 37 11.11 3.82 -13.36
N ILE A 38 9.94 3.19 -13.36
CA ILE A 38 8.83 3.56 -12.46
C ILE A 38 9.26 3.30 -11.00
N PHE A 39 9.82 2.12 -10.71
CA PHE A 39 10.29 1.77 -9.38
C PHE A 39 11.34 2.75 -8.85
N ALA A 40 12.31 3.15 -9.68
CA ALA A 40 13.35 4.09 -9.28
C ALA A 40 12.83 5.53 -9.09
N LYS A 41 11.88 5.99 -9.91
CA LYS A 41 11.35 7.36 -9.86
C LYS A 41 10.29 7.57 -8.78
N THR A 42 9.53 6.54 -8.43
CA THR A 42 8.41 6.68 -7.47
C THR A 42 8.84 7.16 -6.08
N PRO A 43 9.92 6.66 -5.45
CA PRO A 43 10.40 7.20 -4.17
C PRO A 43 10.77 8.67 -4.23
N THR A 44 11.33 9.11 -5.35
CA THR A 44 11.65 10.53 -5.57
C THR A 44 10.39 11.37 -5.62
N ALA A 45 9.34 10.92 -6.31
CA ALA A 45 8.05 11.60 -6.38
C ALA A 45 7.40 11.69 -4.98
N VAL A 46 7.38 10.60 -4.21
CA VAL A 46 6.85 10.56 -2.84
C VAL A 46 7.60 11.53 -1.93
N ALA A 47 8.93 11.49 -1.94
CA ALA A 47 9.74 12.36 -1.10
C ALA A 47 9.65 13.85 -1.53
N ALA A 48 9.62 14.12 -2.83
CA ALA A 48 9.45 15.48 -3.36
C ALA A 48 8.10 16.06 -2.90
N TYR A 49 7.02 15.29 -3.05
CA TYR A 49 5.71 15.73 -2.62
C TYR A 49 5.64 15.95 -1.09
N PHE A 50 6.20 15.04 -0.30
CA PHE A 50 6.31 15.22 1.16
C PHE A 50 6.98 16.55 1.53
N ARG A 51 8.07 16.89 0.87
CA ARG A 51 8.81 18.15 1.15
C ARG A 51 8.06 19.37 0.68
N THR A 52 7.52 19.33 -0.54
CA THR A 52 6.73 20.43 -1.12
C THR A 52 5.50 20.76 -0.27
N ARG A 53 4.79 19.71 0.19
CA ARG A 53 3.63 19.86 1.09
C ARG A 53 4.01 20.58 2.42
N LYS A 54 5.27 20.47 2.84
CA LYS A 54 5.81 21.13 4.05
C LYS A 54 6.54 22.43 3.75
N GLY A 55 6.44 22.96 2.55
CA GLY A 55 7.13 24.19 2.14
C GLY A 55 8.67 24.06 2.10
N LYS A 56 9.19 22.83 1.95
CA LYS A 56 10.63 22.55 1.93
C LYS A 56 11.10 22.29 0.51
N SER A 57 12.36 22.68 0.21
CA SER A 57 13.02 22.41 -1.07
C SER A 57 13.17 20.89 -1.31
N ILE A 58 13.03 20.46 -2.56
CA ILE A 58 13.25 19.07 -2.98
C ILE A 58 14.72 18.71 -2.85
N ILE A 59 15.02 17.49 -2.42
CA ILE A 59 16.37 16.93 -2.31
C ILE A 59 16.53 15.85 -3.37
N ALA A 60 17.58 16.00 -4.19
CA ALA A 60 17.92 15.01 -5.20
C ALA A 60 18.48 13.72 -4.58
N PRO A 61 18.26 12.56 -5.23
CA PRO A 61 18.85 11.29 -4.79
C PRO A 61 20.36 11.29 -4.95
N SER A 62 21.04 10.54 -4.09
CA SER A 62 22.49 10.33 -4.12
C SER A 62 22.82 8.99 -4.79
N LYS A 63 23.83 8.97 -5.66
CA LYS A 63 24.34 7.73 -6.25
C LYS A 63 25.11 6.84 -5.26
N LYS A 64 25.44 7.36 -4.06
CA LYS A 64 26.23 6.68 -3.03
C LYS A 64 25.39 5.97 -1.96
N LEU A 65 24.07 6.21 -1.94
CA LEU A 65 23.16 5.68 -0.93
C LEU A 65 22.31 4.55 -1.50
N SER A 66 21.96 3.59 -0.66
CA SER A 66 20.99 2.55 -0.98
C SER A 66 19.59 3.13 -1.22
N PHE A 67 18.65 2.31 -1.68
CA PHE A 67 17.28 2.72 -1.96
C PHE A 67 16.61 3.37 -0.74
N SER A 68 16.65 2.70 0.40
CA SER A 68 16.01 3.19 1.63
C SER A 68 16.75 4.36 2.26
N GLU A 69 18.09 4.36 2.25
CA GLU A 69 18.87 5.50 2.70
C GLU A 69 18.57 6.74 1.85
N ASN A 70 18.48 6.61 0.52
CA ASN A 70 18.07 7.68 -0.37
C ASN A 70 16.67 8.21 -0.03
N PHE A 71 15.71 7.31 0.20
CA PHE A 71 14.37 7.72 0.57
C PHE A 71 14.35 8.57 1.83
N PHE A 72 15.01 8.13 2.91
CA PHE A 72 15.14 8.93 4.14
C PHE A 72 15.89 10.24 3.89
N LYS A 73 16.98 10.22 3.11
CA LYS A 73 17.70 11.43 2.74
C LYS A 73 16.83 12.42 2.00
N MET A 74 16.06 11.95 1.01
CA MET A 74 15.16 12.80 0.23
C MET A 74 14.00 13.34 1.08
N MET A 75 13.41 12.54 1.96
CA MET A 75 12.31 12.99 2.83
C MET A 75 12.78 13.95 3.93
N PHE A 76 13.79 13.53 4.71
CA PHE A 76 14.15 14.16 5.99
C PHE A 76 15.47 14.92 5.97
N ASN A 77 16.20 14.92 4.85
CA ASN A 77 17.58 15.43 4.73
C ASN A 77 18.58 14.73 5.66
N LYS A 78 18.28 13.51 6.08
CA LYS A 78 19.10 12.72 7.00
C LYS A 78 18.90 11.24 6.75
N VAL A 79 19.97 10.46 6.81
CA VAL A 79 19.92 9.00 6.87
C VAL A 79 19.86 8.60 8.36
N PRO A 80 18.86 7.83 8.80
CA PRO A 80 18.75 7.39 10.19
C PRO A 80 19.76 6.26 10.50
N ASP A 81 19.68 5.75 11.73
CA ASP A 81 20.43 4.56 12.15
C ASP A 81 20.18 3.36 11.21
N LYS A 82 21.21 2.54 11.01
CA LYS A 82 21.19 1.37 10.12
C LYS A 82 20.06 0.36 10.44
N GLU A 83 19.71 0.21 11.71
CA GLU A 83 18.61 -0.68 12.10
C GLU A 83 17.24 -0.11 11.68
N ILE A 84 17.08 1.21 11.66
CA ILE A 84 15.88 1.88 11.13
C ILE A 84 15.81 1.69 9.61
N VAL A 85 16.92 1.90 8.90
CA VAL A 85 17.01 1.66 7.45
C VAL A 85 16.66 0.20 7.15
N ARG A 86 17.22 -0.75 7.91
CA ARG A 86 16.95 -2.18 7.74
C ARG A 86 15.48 -2.54 7.98
N ALA A 87 14.88 -1.99 9.04
CA ALA A 87 13.45 -2.21 9.32
C ALA A 87 12.56 -1.67 8.20
N PHE A 88 12.92 -0.55 7.62
CA PHE A 88 12.23 0.03 6.47
C PHE A 88 12.39 -0.86 5.21
N ASP A 89 13.60 -1.31 4.88
CA ASP A 89 13.84 -2.27 3.79
C ASP A 89 12.99 -3.53 3.93
N ILE A 90 12.96 -4.12 5.12
CA ILE A 90 12.15 -5.31 5.41
C ILE A 90 10.67 -5.02 5.18
N SER A 91 10.15 -3.87 5.61
CA SER A 91 8.75 -3.51 5.37
C SER A 91 8.43 -3.44 3.88
N LEU A 92 9.34 -2.86 3.08
CA LEU A 92 9.17 -2.80 1.62
C LEU A 92 9.19 -4.20 0.98
N ILE A 93 10.08 -5.10 1.43
CA ILE A 93 10.12 -6.48 0.95
C ILE A 93 8.81 -7.22 1.27
N LEU A 94 8.28 -7.06 2.48
CA LEU A 94 7.05 -7.71 2.92
C LEU A 94 5.79 -7.18 2.20
N TYR A 95 5.82 -5.95 1.70
CA TYR A 95 4.74 -5.34 0.92
C TYR A 95 4.89 -5.54 -0.59
N ALA A 96 6.04 -6.01 -1.08
CA ALA A 96 6.39 -6.02 -2.50
C ALA A 96 5.38 -6.78 -3.37
N GLU A 97 4.86 -7.92 -2.89
CA GLU A 97 3.92 -8.76 -3.63
C GLU A 97 2.91 -9.42 -2.68
N HIS A 98 1.70 -9.64 -3.14
CA HIS A 98 0.67 -10.37 -2.38
C HIS A 98 -0.43 -10.93 -3.29
N SER A 99 -0.07 -11.82 -4.21
CA SER A 99 -1.02 -12.57 -5.04
C SER A 99 -2.08 -11.66 -5.73
N PHE A 100 -3.31 -12.14 -5.90
CA PHE A 100 -4.40 -11.47 -6.61
C PHE A 100 -5.21 -10.52 -5.71
N ASN A 101 -4.55 -9.64 -4.95
CA ASN A 101 -5.27 -8.56 -4.27
C ASN A 101 -5.95 -7.63 -5.30
N VAL A 102 -6.89 -6.78 -4.81
CA VAL A 102 -7.76 -5.99 -5.69
C VAL A 102 -6.97 -5.11 -6.67
N SER A 103 -5.91 -4.44 -6.23
CA SER A 103 -5.10 -3.58 -7.10
C SER A 103 -4.28 -4.37 -8.11
N THR A 104 -3.77 -5.55 -7.75
CA THR A 104 -3.10 -6.46 -8.68
C THR A 104 -4.09 -6.98 -9.72
N PHE A 105 -5.30 -7.35 -9.32
CA PHE A 105 -6.34 -7.78 -10.25
C PHE A 105 -6.73 -6.65 -11.22
N THR A 106 -6.87 -5.41 -10.72
CA THR A 106 -7.11 -4.22 -11.54
C THR A 106 -6.00 -4.03 -12.58
N ALA A 107 -4.72 -4.12 -12.16
CA ALA A 107 -3.58 -4.04 -13.08
C ALA A 107 -3.67 -5.10 -14.18
N ARG A 108 -3.94 -6.36 -13.83
CA ARG A 108 -4.08 -7.46 -14.78
C ARG A 108 -5.27 -7.25 -15.74
N THR A 109 -6.39 -6.74 -15.24
CA THR A 109 -7.56 -6.43 -16.06
C THR A 109 -7.23 -5.38 -17.12
N ILE A 110 -6.56 -4.28 -16.74
CA ILE A 110 -6.11 -3.24 -17.68
C ILE A 110 -5.11 -3.83 -18.67
N THR A 111 -4.12 -4.57 -18.17
CA THR A 111 -3.09 -5.22 -19.00
C THR A 111 -3.71 -6.18 -20.02
N SER A 112 -4.80 -6.85 -19.66
CA SER A 112 -5.46 -7.83 -20.55
C SER A 112 -6.02 -7.23 -21.84
N SER A 113 -6.25 -5.91 -21.86
CA SER A 113 -6.60 -5.16 -23.07
C SER A 113 -5.39 -4.77 -23.92
N LEU A 114 -4.17 -5.22 -23.57
CA LEU A 114 -2.88 -4.83 -24.16
C LEU A 114 -2.49 -3.37 -23.90
N SER A 115 -3.07 -2.74 -22.87
CA SER A 115 -2.62 -1.43 -22.40
C SER A 115 -1.19 -1.48 -21.86
N ASP A 116 -0.52 -0.33 -21.83
CA ASP A 116 0.86 -0.22 -21.37
C ASP A 116 1.01 -0.39 -19.85
N LEU A 117 2.26 -0.61 -19.41
CA LEU A 117 2.60 -0.86 -18.01
C LEU A 117 2.29 0.36 -17.10
N HIS A 118 2.49 1.59 -17.57
CA HIS A 118 2.20 2.79 -16.79
C HIS A 118 0.69 2.95 -16.54
N GLY A 119 -0.13 2.73 -17.56
CA GLY A 119 -1.60 2.74 -17.46
C GLY A 119 -2.10 1.68 -16.47
N ALA A 120 -1.54 0.47 -16.52
CA ALA A 120 -1.90 -0.61 -15.60
C ALA A 120 -1.53 -0.29 -14.14
N ILE A 121 -0.32 0.24 -13.89
CA ILE A 121 0.11 0.67 -12.54
C ILE A 121 -0.72 1.86 -12.06
N THR A 122 -1.04 2.83 -12.92
CA THR A 122 -1.92 3.96 -12.60
C THR A 122 -3.29 3.49 -12.10
N GLY A 123 -3.89 2.51 -12.78
CA GLY A 123 -5.15 1.89 -12.35
C GLY A 123 -5.01 1.11 -11.04
N ALA A 124 -3.89 0.42 -10.85
CA ALA A 124 -3.60 -0.28 -9.58
C ALA A 124 -3.52 0.69 -8.39
N ILE A 125 -2.86 1.86 -8.56
CA ILE A 125 -2.80 2.91 -7.53
C ILE A 125 -4.20 3.45 -7.24
N ALA A 126 -5.02 3.67 -8.27
CA ALA A 126 -6.40 4.11 -8.08
C ALA A 126 -7.23 3.11 -7.26
N SER A 127 -7.07 1.81 -7.55
CA SER A 127 -7.71 0.73 -6.78
C SER A 127 -7.20 0.66 -5.34
N LEU A 128 -5.90 0.87 -5.12
CA LEU A 128 -5.29 0.85 -3.78
C LEU A 128 -5.83 1.97 -2.88
N LYS A 129 -6.20 3.12 -3.44
CA LYS A 129 -6.77 4.26 -2.71
C LYS A 129 -8.10 3.93 -2.02
N GLY A 130 -8.82 2.91 -2.47
CA GLY A 130 -10.13 2.55 -1.92
C GLY A 130 -10.05 2.18 -0.43
N PRO A 131 -11.00 2.63 0.41
CA PRO A 131 -10.96 2.44 1.87
C PRO A 131 -11.01 0.97 2.31
N LEU A 132 -11.42 0.07 1.42
CA LEU A 132 -11.43 -1.37 1.68
C LEU A 132 -10.13 -2.08 1.28
N HIS A 133 -9.08 -1.33 0.87
CA HIS A 133 -7.84 -1.93 0.37
C HIS A 133 -6.58 -1.35 1.01
N GLY A 134 -6.14 -0.13 0.67
CA GLY A 134 -4.78 0.34 0.95
C GLY A 134 -4.54 1.00 2.30
N GLY A 135 -5.55 1.51 2.97
CA GLY A 135 -5.41 2.38 4.16
C GLY A 135 -5.32 1.66 5.52
N ALA A 136 -5.08 0.34 5.55
CA ALA A 136 -5.14 -0.41 6.80
C ALA A 136 -4.03 -0.02 7.80
N ASN A 137 -2.81 0.20 7.34
CA ASN A 137 -1.69 0.62 8.18
C ASN A 137 -1.87 2.05 8.75
N GLU A 138 -2.46 2.96 7.98
CA GLU A 138 -2.86 4.30 8.43
C GLU A 138 -3.93 4.20 9.52
N ALA A 139 -4.96 3.41 9.28
CA ALA A 139 -6.06 3.19 10.23
C ALA A 139 -5.58 2.54 11.54
N VAL A 140 -4.62 1.62 11.49
CA VAL A 140 -3.96 1.05 12.68
C VAL A 140 -3.31 2.17 13.51
N MET A 141 -2.61 3.09 12.86
CA MET A 141 -1.92 4.14 13.61
C MET A 141 -2.91 5.17 14.19
N HIS A 142 -3.97 5.50 13.45
CA HIS A 142 -5.07 6.33 13.99
C HIS A 142 -5.71 5.67 15.22
N MET A 143 -5.98 4.37 15.16
CA MET A 143 -6.47 3.58 16.29
C MET A 143 -5.51 3.66 17.50
N MET A 144 -4.20 3.43 17.29
CA MET A 144 -3.22 3.51 18.38
C MET A 144 -3.09 4.94 18.97
N LYS A 145 -3.30 5.97 18.17
CA LYS A 145 -3.36 7.37 18.65
C LYS A 145 -4.63 7.63 19.46
N GLU A 146 -5.77 7.08 19.05
CA GLU A 146 -7.03 7.15 19.81
C GLU A 146 -6.90 6.48 21.18
N ILE A 147 -6.27 5.30 21.25
CA ILE A 147 -5.96 4.61 22.51
C ILE A 147 -5.02 5.45 23.40
N GLY A 148 -3.99 6.03 22.81
CA GLY A 148 -3.05 6.97 23.43
C GLY A 148 -2.04 6.33 24.36
N LYS A 149 -2.48 5.51 25.35
CA LYS A 149 -1.63 4.90 26.38
C LYS A 149 -1.85 3.38 26.45
N PRO A 150 -0.79 2.58 26.71
CA PRO A 150 -0.90 1.12 26.80
C PRO A 150 -1.96 0.63 27.80
N GLU A 151 -2.10 1.31 28.93
CA GLU A 151 -3.02 0.98 30.01
C GLU A 151 -4.50 1.04 29.55
N LYS A 152 -4.80 1.84 28.54
CA LYS A 152 -6.16 1.97 27.97
C LYS A 152 -6.45 0.94 26.86
N ALA A 153 -5.44 0.25 26.35
CA ALA A 153 -5.58 -0.62 25.17
C ALA A 153 -6.59 -1.76 25.40
N LYS A 154 -6.56 -2.41 26.57
CA LYS A 154 -7.49 -3.50 26.89
C LYS A 154 -8.94 -3.02 26.94
N ALA A 155 -9.22 -1.96 27.66
CA ALA A 155 -10.59 -1.42 27.77
C ALA A 155 -11.11 -0.92 26.41
N TRP A 156 -10.25 -0.28 25.61
CA TRP A 156 -10.60 0.20 24.28
C TRP A 156 -11.02 -0.95 23.36
N ILE A 157 -10.19 -2.01 23.26
CA ILE A 157 -10.47 -3.12 22.35
C ILE A 157 -11.70 -3.92 22.79
N GLU A 158 -11.90 -4.15 24.09
CA GLU A 158 -13.09 -4.81 24.60
C GLU A 158 -14.37 -4.03 24.26
N ASN A 159 -14.37 -2.70 24.43
CA ASN A 159 -15.47 -1.83 24.02
C ASN A 159 -15.70 -1.87 22.50
N ALA A 160 -14.65 -1.84 21.68
CA ALA A 160 -14.75 -1.95 20.24
C ALA A 160 -15.41 -3.28 19.81
N LEU A 161 -14.99 -4.40 20.41
CA LEU A 161 -15.54 -5.73 20.12
C LEU A 161 -17.01 -5.86 20.56
N ASN A 162 -17.37 -5.31 21.72
CA ASN A 162 -18.75 -5.31 22.21
C ASN A 162 -19.68 -4.49 21.28
N LYS A 163 -19.17 -3.39 20.72
CA LYS A 163 -19.87 -2.57 19.72
C LYS A 163 -19.80 -3.12 18.31
N LYS A 164 -19.22 -4.31 18.09
CA LYS A 164 -19.00 -4.92 16.77
C LYS A 164 -18.22 -4.01 15.81
N LYS A 165 -17.38 -3.10 16.33
CA LYS A 165 -16.53 -2.23 15.51
C LYS A 165 -15.39 -3.07 14.92
N VAL A 166 -15.08 -2.80 13.64
CA VAL A 166 -13.92 -3.42 12.98
C VAL A 166 -12.64 -2.90 13.64
N VAL A 167 -11.75 -3.82 14.03
CA VAL A 167 -10.43 -3.50 14.57
C VAL A 167 -9.42 -3.63 13.43
N MET A 168 -8.84 -2.50 13.03
CA MET A 168 -7.91 -2.48 11.89
C MET A 168 -6.58 -3.17 12.22
N GLY A 169 -5.95 -3.76 11.20
CA GLY A 169 -4.72 -4.53 11.36
C GLY A 169 -4.92 -5.99 11.79
N PHE A 170 -6.16 -6.46 11.88
CA PHE A 170 -6.50 -7.84 12.22
C PHE A 170 -7.36 -8.50 11.14
N GLY A 171 -7.12 -9.81 10.96
CA GLY A 171 -7.80 -10.62 9.94
C GLY A 171 -7.22 -10.43 8.55
N HIS A 172 -7.44 -11.43 7.72
CA HIS A 172 -6.99 -11.44 6.33
C HIS A 172 -7.89 -12.32 5.49
N ARG A 173 -8.11 -11.94 4.23
CA ARG A 173 -8.97 -12.71 3.31
C ARG A 173 -8.41 -14.10 3.00
N VAL A 174 -7.08 -14.22 2.94
CA VAL A 174 -6.37 -15.45 2.57
C VAL A 174 -5.84 -16.19 3.80
N TYR A 175 -5.19 -15.49 4.73
CA TYR A 175 -4.58 -16.10 5.91
C TYR A 175 -5.61 -16.33 7.01
N ARG A 176 -5.91 -17.60 7.30
CA ARG A 176 -6.85 -17.97 8.37
C ARG A 176 -6.16 -18.21 9.73
N THR A 177 -4.92 -18.72 9.68
CA THR A 177 -4.13 -19.11 10.85
C THR A 177 -3.01 -18.14 11.20
N GLY A 178 -2.95 -16.98 10.53
CA GLY A 178 -1.95 -15.93 10.73
C GLY A 178 -1.24 -15.55 9.44
N ASP A 179 -0.92 -14.27 9.31
CA ASP A 179 -0.17 -13.71 8.19
C ASP A 179 1.33 -13.99 8.39
N SER A 180 1.94 -14.77 7.50
CA SER A 180 3.34 -15.21 7.55
C SER A 180 4.36 -14.06 7.59
N ARG A 181 3.96 -12.85 7.21
CA ARG A 181 4.79 -11.64 7.22
C ARG A 181 4.90 -10.99 8.61
N VAL A 182 3.89 -11.25 9.46
CA VAL A 182 3.78 -10.60 10.79
C VAL A 182 4.95 -10.90 11.71
N PRO A 183 5.43 -12.14 11.87
CA PRO A 183 6.55 -12.42 12.78
C PRO A 183 7.78 -11.59 12.47
N THR A 184 8.13 -11.49 11.18
CA THR A 184 9.27 -10.70 10.72
C THR A 184 9.05 -9.21 10.99
N MET A 185 7.90 -8.65 10.59
CA MET A 185 7.65 -7.21 10.77
C MET A 185 7.54 -6.83 12.26
N LYS A 186 6.91 -7.67 13.07
CA LYS A 186 6.84 -7.52 14.53
C LYS A 186 8.23 -7.44 15.16
N HIS A 187 9.13 -8.35 14.77
CA HIS A 187 10.51 -8.34 15.26
C HIS A 187 11.20 -7.00 15.00
N TYR A 188 11.09 -6.45 13.78
CA TYR A 188 11.68 -5.14 13.46
C TYR A 188 10.97 -3.98 14.12
N MET A 189 9.64 -4.03 14.29
CA MET A 189 8.90 -3.05 15.07
C MET A 189 9.45 -2.95 16.51
N PHE A 190 9.69 -4.08 17.16
CA PHE A 190 10.21 -4.13 18.53
C PHE A 190 11.65 -3.60 18.62
N LYS A 191 12.49 -3.94 17.64
CA LYS A 191 13.85 -3.36 17.53
C LYS A 191 13.82 -1.84 17.40
N VAL A 192 13.00 -1.30 16.50
CA VAL A 192 12.84 0.14 16.29
C VAL A 192 12.30 0.82 17.54
N ALA A 193 11.31 0.21 18.21
CA ALA A 193 10.74 0.74 19.45
C ALA A 193 11.79 0.88 20.55
N LYS A 194 12.60 -0.16 20.74
CA LYS A 194 13.70 -0.16 21.72
C LYS A 194 14.75 0.90 21.38
N LEU A 195 15.19 0.97 20.13
CA LEU A 195 16.20 1.93 19.68
C LEU A 195 15.75 3.38 19.88
N LEU A 196 14.48 3.66 19.61
CA LEU A 196 13.91 5.00 19.70
C LEU A 196 13.25 5.32 21.05
N LYS A 197 13.34 4.41 22.03
CA LYS A 197 12.70 4.53 23.36
C LYS A 197 11.19 4.81 23.27
N LYS A 198 10.50 4.06 22.41
CA LYS A 198 9.06 4.20 22.13
C LYS A 198 8.28 2.92 22.40
N GLU A 199 8.67 2.15 23.44
CA GLU A 199 8.10 0.83 23.78
C GLU A 199 6.61 0.89 24.17
N LYS A 200 6.03 2.08 24.34
CA LYS A 200 4.58 2.20 24.52
C LYS A 200 3.79 1.56 23.37
N TYR A 201 4.31 1.60 22.14
CA TYR A 201 3.65 1.01 20.96
C TYR A 201 3.73 -0.52 20.96
N THR A 202 4.83 -1.11 21.43
CA THR A 202 4.94 -2.56 21.56
C THR A 202 4.03 -3.10 22.64
N ARG A 203 3.91 -2.40 23.77
CA ARG A 203 2.97 -2.77 24.86
C ARG A 203 1.51 -2.69 24.40
N MET A 204 1.14 -1.65 23.64
CA MET A 204 -0.20 -1.57 23.03
C MET A 204 -0.42 -2.72 22.04
N TYR A 205 0.57 -3.00 21.17
CA TYR A 205 0.52 -4.09 20.22
C TYR A 205 0.23 -5.43 20.91
N GLU A 206 1.02 -5.80 21.92
CA GLU A 206 0.88 -7.06 22.64
C GLU A 206 -0.49 -7.20 23.33
N THR A 207 -0.98 -6.11 23.91
CA THR A 207 -2.31 -6.11 24.56
C THR A 207 -3.42 -6.33 23.54
N LEU A 208 -3.40 -5.62 22.42
CA LEU A 208 -4.41 -5.72 21.37
C LEU A 208 -4.38 -7.10 20.71
N GLU A 209 -3.20 -7.63 20.36
CA GLU A 209 -3.01 -8.96 19.79
C GLU A 209 -3.57 -10.04 20.73
N LYS A 210 -3.21 -10.00 22.02
CA LYS A 210 -3.67 -10.95 23.03
C LYS A 210 -5.20 -10.98 23.13
N VAL A 211 -5.84 -9.83 23.23
CA VAL A 211 -7.32 -9.76 23.36
C VAL A 211 -8.01 -10.23 22.10
N MET A 212 -7.52 -9.86 20.91
CA MET A 212 -8.10 -10.31 19.64
C MET A 212 -8.01 -11.82 19.48
N LEU A 213 -6.88 -12.43 19.81
CA LEU A 213 -6.71 -13.88 19.76
C LEU A 213 -7.64 -14.58 20.75
N GLN A 214 -7.71 -14.10 22.01
CA GLN A 214 -8.55 -14.72 23.04
C GLN A 214 -10.05 -14.59 22.76
N ARG A 215 -10.50 -13.44 22.27
CA ARG A 215 -11.93 -13.12 22.13
C ARG A 215 -12.52 -13.54 20.78
N LYS A 216 -11.73 -13.54 19.71
CA LYS A 216 -12.19 -13.73 18.32
C LYS A 216 -11.40 -14.77 17.54
N ASN A 217 -10.27 -15.25 18.05
CA ASN A 217 -9.31 -16.07 17.32
C ASN A 217 -8.91 -15.45 15.96
N ILE A 218 -8.77 -14.11 15.93
CA ILE A 218 -8.37 -13.37 14.74
C ILE A 218 -6.94 -12.89 14.91
N HIS A 219 -6.08 -13.30 13.97
CA HIS A 219 -4.65 -12.98 13.98
C HIS A 219 -4.39 -11.59 13.37
N PRO A 220 -3.30 -10.91 13.78
CA PRO A 220 -2.85 -9.69 13.13
C PRO A 220 -2.43 -9.95 11.67
N ASN A 221 -2.55 -8.94 10.83
CA ASN A 221 -1.96 -8.88 9.50
C ASN A 221 -0.74 -7.94 9.50
N VAL A 222 0.00 -7.87 8.37
CA VAL A 222 1.25 -7.12 8.29
C VAL A 222 1.10 -5.61 8.57
N ASP A 223 -0.07 -5.04 8.35
CA ASP A 223 -0.33 -3.61 8.57
C ASP A 223 -0.28 -3.26 10.07
N PHE A 224 -0.61 -4.22 10.94
CA PHE A 224 -0.66 -4.01 12.38
C PHE A 224 0.73 -3.69 12.99
N PRO A 225 1.82 -4.41 12.72
CA PRO A 225 3.16 -3.99 13.13
C PRO A 225 3.74 -2.87 12.27
N CYS A 226 3.35 -2.73 10.99
CA CYS A 226 3.94 -1.77 10.07
C CYS A 226 3.56 -0.32 10.39
N GLY A 227 2.28 -0.03 10.66
CA GLY A 227 1.80 1.31 10.99
C GLY A 227 2.59 2.00 12.11
N PRO A 228 2.67 1.40 13.31
CA PRO A 228 3.46 1.98 14.41
C PRO A 228 4.96 2.02 14.12
N THR A 229 5.50 1.11 13.30
CA THR A 229 6.91 1.18 12.89
C THR A 229 7.20 2.44 12.11
N TYR A 230 6.40 2.76 11.10
CA TYR A 230 6.56 3.98 10.32
C TYR A 230 6.36 5.25 11.15
N TYR A 231 5.39 5.23 12.07
CA TYR A 231 5.17 6.35 12.98
C TYR A 231 6.39 6.61 13.88
N MET A 232 6.99 5.55 14.41
CA MET A 232 8.21 5.67 15.23
C MET A 232 9.38 6.23 14.45
N MET A 233 9.50 5.91 13.16
CA MET A 233 10.50 6.46 12.22
C MET A 233 10.28 7.93 11.87
N GLY A 234 9.15 8.54 12.29
CA GLY A 234 8.83 9.94 12.02
C GLY A 234 8.15 10.16 10.66
N ILE A 235 7.64 9.11 10.05
CA ILE A 235 6.87 9.20 8.80
C ILE A 235 5.43 9.63 9.15
N ASP A 236 4.93 10.65 8.48
CA ASP A 236 3.55 11.11 8.64
C ASP A 236 2.58 10.02 8.14
N ILE A 237 1.46 9.85 8.84
CA ILE A 237 0.50 8.75 8.58
C ILE A 237 0.01 8.78 7.13
N ASP A 238 -0.29 9.95 6.59
CA ASP A 238 -0.78 10.14 5.21
C ASP A 238 0.18 9.60 4.13
N PHE A 239 1.44 9.33 4.48
CA PHE A 239 2.46 8.79 3.56
C PHE A 239 2.62 7.27 3.63
N TYR A 240 1.88 6.56 4.48
CA TYR A 240 2.01 5.10 4.59
C TYR A 240 1.54 4.39 3.32
N THR A 241 0.40 4.79 2.77
CA THR A 241 -0.09 4.22 1.51
C THR A 241 0.77 4.61 0.30
N PRO A 242 1.29 5.85 0.14
CA PRO A 242 2.34 6.16 -0.84
C PRO A 242 3.59 5.29 -0.73
N ILE A 243 4.07 4.99 0.49
CA ILE A 243 5.21 4.07 0.70
C ILE A 243 4.83 2.63 0.31
N PHE A 244 3.61 2.22 0.60
CA PHE A 244 3.10 0.94 0.13
C PHE A 244 3.16 0.83 -1.41
N VAL A 245 2.79 1.91 -2.14
CA VAL A 245 2.92 1.97 -3.61
C VAL A 245 4.36 1.76 -4.05
N MET A 246 5.33 2.44 -3.41
CA MET A 246 6.77 2.30 -3.74
C MET A 246 7.22 0.83 -3.74
N SER A 247 6.75 0.07 -2.78
CA SER A 247 7.04 -1.36 -2.68
C SER A 247 6.23 -2.19 -3.70
N ARG A 248 4.92 -1.99 -3.75
CA ARG A 248 4.00 -2.83 -4.50
C ARG A 248 4.13 -2.70 -6.03
N ILE A 249 4.77 -1.65 -6.53
CA ILE A 249 5.13 -1.52 -7.96
C ILE A 249 5.87 -2.76 -8.45
N THR A 250 6.72 -3.38 -7.65
CA THR A 250 7.44 -4.60 -8.01
C THR A 250 6.48 -5.76 -8.31
N GLY A 251 5.53 -6.01 -7.40
CA GLY A 251 4.52 -7.06 -7.58
C GLY A 251 3.57 -6.75 -8.72
N TRP A 252 3.07 -5.50 -8.84
CA TRP A 252 2.24 -5.12 -9.98
C TRP A 252 2.97 -5.30 -11.30
N SER A 253 4.23 -4.88 -11.38
CA SER A 253 5.04 -5.03 -12.61
C SER A 253 5.23 -6.50 -12.98
N ALA A 254 5.51 -7.38 -12.01
CA ALA A 254 5.63 -8.81 -12.23
C ALA A 254 4.32 -9.41 -12.80
N HIS A 255 3.19 -9.08 -12.19
CA HIS A 255 1.87 -9.53 -12.65
C HIS A 255 1.49 -8.98 -14.03
N ILE A 256 1.84 -7.72 -14.34
CA ILE A 256 1.63 -7.12 -15.66
C ILE A 256 2.47 -7.82 -16.72
N MET A 257 3.75 -8.07 -16.43
CA MET A 257 4.64 -8.78 -17.35
C MET A 257 4.17 -10.22 -17.61
N GLU A 258 3.74 -10.92 -16.56
CA GLU A 258 3.15 -12.26 -16.67
C GLU A 258 1.88 -12.25 -17.54
N GLN A 259 0.98 -11.25 -17.31
CA GLN A 259 -0.23 -11.10 -18.11
C GLN A 259 0.08 -10.83 -19.58
N HIS A 260 1.03 -9.94 -19.91
CA HIS A 260 1.45 -9.68 -21.29
C HIS A 260 2.05 -10.93 -21.96
N ALA A 261 2.84 -11.74 -21.21
CA ALA A 261 3.51 -12.93 -21.75
C ALA A 261 2.53 -14.04 -22.15
N SER A 262 1.36 -14.13 -21.50
CA SER A 262 0.34 -15.15 -21.78
C SER A 262 -1.06 -14.51 -21.72
N ASN A 263 -1.27 -13.50 -22.59
CA ASN A 263 -2.44 -12.64 -22.48
C ASN A 263 -3.73 -13.30 -22.96
N LYS A 264 -4.76 -13.13 -22.14
CA LYS A 264 -6.16 -13.35 -22.50
C LYS A 264 -6.99 -12.20 -21.95
N LEU A 265 -7.86 -11.63 -22.78
CA LEU A 265 -8.76 -10.55 -22.37
C LEU A 265 -9.63 -10.99 -21.19
N ILE A 266 -9.57 -10.28 -20.10
CA ILE A 266 -10.40 -10.50 -18.90
C ILE A 266 -11.73 -9.78 -19.12
N ARG A 267 -12.75 -10.55 -19.53
CA ARG A 267 -14.10 -10.05 -19.76
C ARG A 267 -15.12 -11.02 -19.15
N PRO A 268 -15.60 -10.74 -17.91
CA PRO A 268 -16.65 -11.53 -17.30
C PRO A 268 -17.93 -11.52 -18.16
N LEU A 269 -18.63 -12.64 -18.19
CA LEU A 269 -19.95 -12.72 -18.78
C LEU A 269 -21.00 -12.26 -17.75
N SER A 270 -22.06 -11.62 -18.26
CA SER A 270 -23.22 -11.24 -17.46
C SER A 270 -24.45 -12.02 -17.92
N LYS A 271 -25.33 -12.36 -16.95
CA LYS A 271 -26.66 -12.89 -17.22
C LYS A 271 -27.67 -11.78 -17.04
N TYR A 272 -28.40 -11.47 -18.11
CA TYR A 272 -29.49 -10.52 -18.01
C TYR A 272 -30.59 -11.05 -17.08
N ARG A 273 -31.03 -10.23 -16.15
CA ARG A 273 -32.11 -10.51 -15.18
C ARG A 273 -33.19 -9.41 -15.19
N GLY A 274 -33.22 -8.59 -16.23
CA GLY A 274 -34.23 -7.55 -16.41
C GLY A 274 -35.54 -8.09 -16.94
N ALA A 275 -36.42 -7.18 -17.38
CA ALA A 275 -37.68 -7.52 -18.02
C ALA A 275 -37.46 -8.27 -19.35
N GLU A 276 -38.40 -9.09 -19.73
CA GLU A 276 -38.42 -9.74 -21.06
C GLU A 276 -38.46 -8.72 -22.18
N VAL A 277 -38.23 -9.16 -23.42
CA VAL A 277 -38.26 -8.30 -24.61
C VAL A 277 -39.55 -7.49 -24.62
N ARG A 278 -39.43 -6.18 -24.72
CA ARG A 278 -40.57 -5.26 -24.81
C ARG A 278 -40.60 -4.67 -26.22
N GLU A 279 -41.80 -4.61 -26.79
CA GLU A 279 -41.98 -3.86 -28.01
C GLU A 279 -41.77 -2.36 -27.81
N VAL A 280 -41.14 -1.71 -28.79
CA VAL A 280 -40.96 -0.27 -28.74
C VAL A 280 -42.29 0.38 -29.09
N MET A 281 -42.90 1.04 -28.11
CA MET A 281 -44.17 1.76 -28.34
C MET A 281 -43.95 2.87 -29.37
N LEU A 282 -44.92 3.09 -30.25
CA LEU A 282 -44.93 4.19 -31.20
C LEU A 282 -44.88 5.53 -30.45
N LEU A 283 -44.26 6.54 -31.06
CA LEU A 283 -43.99 7.84 -30.42
C LEU A 283 -45.28 8.52 -29.90
N ASN A 284 -46.40 8.31 -30.60
CA ASN A 284 -47.72 8.83 -30.24
C ASN A 284 -48.45 7.98 -29.15
N GLN A 285 -47.81 6.91 -28.67
CA GLN A 285 -48.34 6.01 -27.60
C GLN A 285 -47.45 6.01 -26.35
N ARG A 286 -46.43 6.87 -26.28
CA ARG A 286 -45.48 6.97 -25.17
C ARG A 286 -45.94 7.99 -24.14
#